data_168b272488e0f97d69077708dfe712c9
#
_entry.id   168b272488e0f97d69077708dfe712c9
#
_cell.length_a   1.000
_cell.length_b   1.000
_cell.length_c   1.000
_cell.angle_alpha   90.00
_cell.angle_beta   90.00
_cell.angle_gamma   90.00
#
_symmetry.space_group_name_H-M   'P 1'
#
loop_
_entity.id
_entity.type
_entity.pdbx_description
1 polymer ?
#
loop_
_entity_poly.entity_id
_entity_poly.type
_entity_poly.pdbx_seq_one_letter_code
_entity_poly.pdbx_strand_id
1 'polypeptide(L)'
;HSTSRRQRQMCIRDRPMVVEEKVEMFNLLVKLGFKEIEVGFPSASQIEYDFLRTLVDRKLIPDDVEVQVLVQCREHLIKRTFEALQGIKKAIVHIYNSTTTLQRDVVFHKDREEIKEIAIVGTKLVQKYMADCDTKIRLEYSPEWFTGTELDFALDICTAVQETWGATKENPIIINLPSTVEMTTPNVYADQIEWMNTHFKNRESIILSVHPHNDRGCAVASTELALLAGADRV
;
A
#
# COMPACT_ATOMS: atom_id res chain seq x y z
N HIS A 1 6.85 -15.31 -16.27
CA HIS A 1 7.24 -16.18 -15.13
C HIS A 1 7.49 -15.42 -13.82
N SER A 2 7.06 -14.17 -13.66
CA SER A 2 7.30 -13.40 -12.43
C SER A 2 6.12 -13.35 -11.46
N THR A 3 5.03 -14.02 -11.74
CA THR A 3 3.88 -14.17 -10.85
C THR A 3 4.17 -14.98 -9.59
N SER A 4 5.43 -15.39 -9.40
CA SER A 4 5.66 -16.59 -8.67
C SER A 4 5.95 -16.42 -7.17
N ARG A 5 6.53 -15.32 -6.69
CA ARG A 5 6.94 -15.29 -5.27
C ARG A 5 5.83 -14.82 -4.34
N ARG A 6 5.13 -13.74 -4.65
CA ARG A 6 3.97 -13.32 -3.84
C ARG A 6 2.84 -14.37 -3.90
N GLN A 7 2.56 -14.91 -5.08
CA GLN A 7 1.60 -16.00 -5.20
C GLN A 7 2.05 -17.29 -4.50
N ARG A 8 3.35 -17.60 -4.47
CA ARG A 8 3.85 -18.77 -3.73
C ARG A 8 3.77 -18.61 -2.21
N GLN A 9 3.93 -17.42 -1.67
CA GLN A 9 3.76 -17.16 -0.24
C GLN A 9 2.29 -17.20 0.19
N MET A 10 1.38 -16.71 -0.66
CA MET A 10 -0.07 -16.68 -0.37
C MET A 10 -0.82 -17.92 -0.86
N CYS A 11 -0.30 -18.63 -1.85
CA CYS A 11 -0.88 -19.82 -2.44
C CYS A 11 0.05 -21.02 -2.26
N ILE A 12 0.19 -21.48 -1.02
CA ILE A 12 0.99 -22.69 -0.73
C ILE A 12 0.38 -23.92 -1.37
N ARG A 13 -0.88 -23.86 -1.84
CA ARG A 13 -1.55 -24.99 -2.53
C ARG A 13 -2.50 -24.52 -3.62
N ASP A 14 -2.13 -24.77 -4.83
CA ASP A 14 -2.83 -25.27 -5.99
C ASP A 14 -3.67 -24.31 -6.80
N ARG A 15 -4.46 -23.38 -6.28
CA ARG A 15 -5.23 -22.45 -7.10
C ARG A 15 -5.46 -21.10 -6.40
N PRO A 16 -5.51 -20.00 -7.15
CA PRO A 16 -6.01 -18.72 -6.63
C PRO A 16 -7.46 -18.87 -6.16
N MET A 17 -7.83 -18.15 -5.12
CA MET A 17 -9.23 -18.08 -4.67
C MET A 17 -10.11 -17.51 -5.79
N VAL A 18 -11.25 -18.14 -6.00
CA VAL A 18 -12.30 -17.57 -6.85
C VAL A 18 -13.05 -16.46 -6.11
N VAL A 19 -13.85 -15.68 -6.84
CA VAL A 19 -14.56 -14.50 -6.29
C VAL A 19 -15.36 -14.85 -5.03
N GLU A 20 -16.10 -15.97 -5.03
CA GLU A 20 -16.94 -16.36 -3.88
C GLU A 20 -16.11 -16.69 -2.64
N GLU A 21 -14.98 -17.36 -2.79
CA GLU A 21 -14.05 -17.63 -1.67
C GLU A 21 -13.45 -16.34 -1.10
N LYS A 22 -13.15 -15.35 -1.96
CA LYS A 22 -12.71 -14.03 -1.53
C LYS A 22 -13.81 -13.28 -0.77
N VAL A 23 -15.07 -13.42 -1.19
CA VAL A 23 -16.23 -12.85 -0.48
C VAL A 23 -16.39 -13.51 0.90
N GLU A 24 -16.24 -14.82 1.00
CA GLU A 24 -16.27 -15.51 2.30
C GLU A 24 -15.16 -15.03 3.23
N MET A 25 -13.93 -14.87 2.71
CA MET A 25 -12.80 -14.32 3.47
C MET A 25 -13.06 -12.89 3.92
N PHE A 26 -13.55 -12.02 3.02
CA PHE A 26 -13.93 -10.65 3.37
C PHE A 26 -14.95 -10.61 4.51
N ASN A 27 -16.02 -11.40 4.41
CA ASN A 27 -17.04 -11.49 5.45
C ASN A 27 -16.48 -11.99 6.79
N LEU A 28 -15.51 -12.91 6.75
CA LEU A 28 -14.82 -13.37 7.96
C LEU A 28 -14.02 -12.23 8.61
N LEU A 29 -13.26 -11.46 7.82
CA LEU A 29 -12.50 -10.30 8.33
C LEU A 29 -13.42 -9.23 8.94
N VAL A 30 -14.56 -8.97 8.30
CA VAL A 30 -15.58 -8.06 8.86
C VAL A 30 -16.13 -8.58 10.21
N LYS A 31 -16.41 -9.90 10.32
CA LYS A 31 -16.86 -10.51 11.57
C LYS A 31 -15.80 -10.47 12.68
N LEU A 32 -14.53 -10.56 12.32
CA LEU A 32 -13.40 -10.39 13.26
C LEU A 32 -13.22 -8.95 13.73
N GLY A 33 -13.90 -7.98 13.09
CA GLY A 33 -13.92 -6.60 13.53
C GLY A 33 -12.91 -5.69 12.82
N PHE A 34 -12.24 -6.16 11.77
CA PHE A 34 -11.34 -5.31 10.95
C PHE A 34 -12.13 -4.17 10.31
N LYS A 35 -11.55 -2.95 10.35
CA LYS A 35 -12.18 -1.72 9.83
C LYS A 35 -11.51 -1.19 8.58
N GLU A 36 -10.27 -1.58 8.32
CA GLU A 36 -9.55 -1.33 7.07
C GLU A 36 -9.17 -2.70 6.48
N ILE A 37 -9.63 -3.00 5.27
CA ILE A 37 -9.44 -4.33 4.66
C ILE A 37 -8.94 -4.13 3.23
N GLU A 38 -7.71 -4.58 2.95
CA GLU A 38 -7.20 -4.62 1.58
C GLU A 38 -7.87 -5.75 0.79
N VAL A 39 -8.56 -5.36 -0.29
CA VAL A 39 -9.34 -6.28 -1.13
C VAL A 39 -8.63 -6.64 -2.44
N GLY A 40 -7.38 -6.26 -2.57
CA GLY A 40 -6.50 -6.66 -3.66
C GLY A 40 -6.18 -5.56 -4.66
N PHE A 41 -5.86 -5.95 -5.90
CA PHE A 41 -5.38 -5.08 -6.96
C PHE A 41 -6.35 -5.13 -8.16
N PRO A 42 -7.43 -4.32 -8.15
CA PRO A 42 -8.52 -4.41 -9.15
C PRO A 42 -8.06 -4.24 -10.59
N SER A 43 -6.99 -3.49 -10.83
CA SER A 43 -6.43 -3.30 -12.18
C SER A 43 -5.44 -4.38 -12.62
N ALA A 44 -5.08 -5.34 -11.75
CA ALA A 44 -4.13 -6.40 -12.10
C ALA A 44 -4.75 -7.56 -12.89
N SER A 45 -6.03 -7.88 -12.63
CA SER A 45 -6.74 -8.97 -13.31
C SER A 45 -8.25 -8.77 -13.26
N GLN A 46 -8.97 -9.48 -14.14
CA GLN A 46 -10.42 -9.43 -14.16
C GLN A 46 -11.03 -10.01 -12.87
N ILE A 47 -10.44 -11.06 -12.30
CA ILE A 47 -10.91 -11.67 -11.04
C ILE A 47 -10.84 -10.66 -9.88
N GLU A 48 -9.75 -9.89 -9.79
CA GLU A 48 -9.61 -8.85 -8.76
C GLU A 48 -10.63 -7.71 -8.95
N TYR A 49 -10.85 -7.32 -10.20
CA TYR A 49 -11.88 -6.34 -10.55
C TYR A 49 -13.28 -6.83 -10.19
N ASP A 50 -13.64 -8.05 -10.61
CA ASP A 50 -14.96 -8.65 -10.37
C ASP A 50 -15.21 -8.87 -8.88
N PHE A 51 -14.18 -9.19 -8.10
CA PHE A 51 -14.29 -9.33 -6.65
C PHE A 51 -14.71 -8.00 -6.01
N LEU A 52 -14.01 -6.91 -6.29
CA LEU A 52 -14.38 -5.60 -5.76
C LEU A 52 -15.77 -5.18 -6.21
N ARG A 53 -16.10 -5.35 -7.50
CA ARG A 53 -17.46 -5.07 -8.00
C ARG A 53 -18.52 -5.92 -7.32
N THR A 54 -18.23 -7.18 -7.05
CA THR A 54 -19.16 -8.08 -6.32
C THR A 54 -19.44 -7.55 -4.90
N LEU A 55 -18.42 -7.05 -4.18
CA LEU A 55 -18.60 -6.44 -2.87
C LEU A 55 -19.53 -5.22 -2.94
N VAL A 56 -19.38 -4.40 -3.98
CA VAL A 56 -20.21 -3.19 -4.20
C VAL A 56 -21.64 -3.57 -4.59
N ASP A 57 -21.78 -4.37 -5.63
CA ASP A 57 -23.08 -4.68 -6.25
C ASP A 57 -23.99 -5.48 -5.30
N ARG A 58 -23.40 -6.34 -4.47
CA ARG A 58 -24.11 -7.09 -3.42
C ARG A 58 -24.22 -6.33 -2.09
N LYS A 59 -23.69 -5.09 -1.99
CA LYS A 59 -23.70 -4.25 -0.78
C LYS A 59 -23.10 -4.94 0.45
N LEU A 60 -21.97 -5.60 0.26
CA LEU A 60 -21.33 -6.38 1.32
C LEU A 60 -20.38 -5.57 2.21
N ILE A 61 -20.06 -4.33 1.81
CA ILE A 61 -19.16 -3.44 2.57
C ILE A 61 -19.98 -2.70 3.63
N PRO A 62 -19.76 -2.96 4.93
CA PRO A 62 -20.41 -2.22 6.00
C PRO A 62 -20.02 -0.75 6.01
N ASP A 63 -20.87 0.13 6.52
CA ASP A 63 -20.65 1.59 6.56
C ASP A 63 -19.42 2.00 7.41
N ASP A 64 -19.04 1.15 8.37
CA ASP A 64 -17.90 1.36 9.27
C ASP A 64 -16.62 0.66 8.80
N VAL A 65 -16.64 0.01 7.63
CA VAL A 65 -15.47 -0.62 6.99
C VAL A 65 -14.99 0.23 5.81
N GLU A 66 -13.69 0.44 5.72
CA GLU A 66 -13.01 1.09 4.61
C GLU A 66 -12.23 0.04 3.82
N VAL A 67 -12.51 -0.07 2.52
CA VAL A 67 -11.76 -1.00 1.66
C VAL A 67 -10.50 -0.33 1.15
N GLN A 68 -9.42 -1.11 1.07
CA GLN A 68 -8.16 -0.67 0.52
C GLN A 68 -7.89 -1.40 -0.80
N VAL A 69 -7.38 -0.67 -1.78
CA VAL A 69 -7.02 -1.20 -3.11
C VAL A 69 -5.60 -0.83 -3.47
N LEU A 70 -4.84 -1.83 -3.91
CA LEU A 70 -3.45 -1.65 -4.33
C LEU A 70 -3.37 -1.29 -5.82
N VAL A 71 -2.49 -0.36 -6.18
CA VAL A 71 -2.22 0.01 -7.57
C VAL A 71 -0.82 0.56 -7.78
N GLN A 72 -0.17 0.20 -8.89
CA GLN A 72 1.09 0.83 -9.29
C GLN A 72 0.88 2.27 -9.75
N CYS A 73 1.90 3.13 -9.59
CA CYS A 73 1.93 4.52 -10.08
C CYS A 73 1.96 4.58 -11.62
N ARG A 74 0.89 4.08 -12.27
CA ARG A 74 0.70 4.07 -13.74
C ARG A 74 -0.71 4.51 -14.08
N GLU A 75 -0.86 5.49 -14.98
CA GLU A 75 -2.14 6.14 -15.27
C GLU A 75 -3.26 5.15 -15.63
N HIS A 76 -3.01 4.22 -16.56
CA HIS A 76 -4.04 3.27 -16.98
C HIS A 76 -4.51 2.31 -15.87
N LEU A 77 -3.62 1.97 -14.92
CA LEU A 77 -3.96 1.14 -13.76
C LEU A 77 -4.75 1.94 -12.72
N ILE A 78 -4.32 3.17 -12.44
CA ILE A 78 -5.03 4.07 -11.51
C ILE A 78 -6.44 4.36 -12.05
N LYS A 79 -6.57 4.70 -13.34
CA LYS A 79 -7.87 4.90 -13.99
C LYS A 79 -8.80 3.71 -13.78
N ARG A 80 -8.33 2.48 -14.10
CA ARG A 80 -9.13 1.27 -13.95
C ARG A 80 -9.49 0.97 -12.49
N THR A 81 -8.61 1.32 -11.55
CA THR A 81 -8.89 1.21 -10.12
C THR A 81 -10.06 2.13 -9.72
N PHE A 82 -10.08 3.38 -10.18
CA PHE A 82 -11.20 4.30 -9.92
C PHE A 82 -12.50 3.86 -10.60
N GLU A 83 -12.44 3.22 -11.77
CA GLU A 83 -13.60 2.57 -12.38
C GLU A 83 -14.17 1.46 -11.49
N ALA A 84 -13.31 0.68 -10.84
CA ALA A 84 -13.72 -0.38 -9.92
C ALA A 84 -14.28 0.15 -8.59
N LEU A 85 -13.86 1.34 -8.13
CA LEU A 85 -14.31 1.98 -6.89
C LEU A 85 -15.70 2.64 -6.98
N GLN A 86 -16.29 2.76 -8.17
CA GLN A 86 -17.59 3.42 -8.34
C GLN A 86 -18.67 2.83 -7.41
N GLY A 87 -19.34 3.69 -6.64
CA GLY A 87 -20.39 3.31 -5.70
C GLY A 87 -19.90 2.94 -4.29
N ILE A 88 -18.60 3.05 -4.01
CA ILE A 88 -18.03 2.88 -2.66
C ILE A 88 -18.06 4.23 -1.94
N LYS A 89 -18.46 4.25 -0.67
CA LYS A 89 -18.54 5.48 0.13
C LYS A 89 -17.16 6.03 0.52
N LYS A 90 -16.25 5.15 0.91
CA LYS A 90 -14.90 5.49 1.36
C LYS A 90 -13.90 4.36 1.05
N ALA A 91 -12.71 4.74 0.61
CA ALA A 91 -11.66 3.79 0.25
C ALA A 91 -10.26 4.35 0.50
N ILE A 92 -9.31 3.47 0.74
CA ILE A 92 -7.87 3.77 0.71
C ILE A 92 -7.34 3.35 -0.66
N VAL A 93 -6.75 4.28 -1.39
CA VAL A 93 -6.01 4.00 -2.62
C VAL A 93 -4.54 3.91 -2.26
N HIS A 94 -4.02 2.68 -2.30
CA HIS A 94 -2.64 2.37 -1.97
C HIS A 94 -1.79 2.34 -3.24
N ILE A 95 -1.07 3.42 -3.51
CA ILE A 95 -0.14 3.51 -4.64
C ILE A 95 1.27 3.10 -4.22
N TYR A 96 2.04 2.54 -5.16
CA TYR A 96 3.43 2.18 -4.92
C TYR A 96 4.27 2.26 -6.18
N ASN A 97 5.55 2.45 -6.00
CA ASN A 97 6.59 2.21 -6.99
C ASN A 97 7.88 1.74 -6.31
N SER A 98 8.70 1.01 -7.05
CA SER A 98 9.93 0.47 -6.51
C SER A 98 11.01 1.54 -6.39
N THR A 99 11.73 1.52 -5.27
CA THR A 99 12.70 2.58 -4.91
C THR A 99 14.13 2.07 -4.66
N THR A 100 14.32 0.72 -4.64
CA THR A 100 15.62 0.12 -4.31
C THR A 100 16.70 0.46 -5.33
N THR A 101 17.95 0.53 -4.86
CA THR A 101 19.13 0.67 -5.71
C THR A 101 19.13 -0.36 -6.84
N LEU A 102 18.90 -1.64 -6.50
CA LEU A 102 18.90 -2.72 -7.48
C LEU A 102 17.87 -2.51 -8.60
N GLN A 103 16.66 -2.09 -8.26
CA GLN A 103 15.62 -1.89 -9.27
C GLN A 103 15.83 -0.61 -10.08
N ARG A 104 16.33 0.44 -9.46
CA ARG A 104 16.72 1.67 -10.16
C ARG A 104 17.76 1.37 -11.24
N ASP A 105 18.82 0.63 -10.88
CA ASP A 105 19.95 0.40 -11.75
C ASP A 105 19.67 -0.68 -12.83
N VAL A 106 19.00 -1.77 -12.46
CA VAL A 106 18.88 -2.96 -13.32
C VAL A 106 17.55 -3.04 -14.07
N VAL A 107 16.45 -2.54 -13.46
CA VAL A 107 15.10 -2.69 -14.03
C VAL A 107 14.64 -1.41 -14.72
N PHE A 108 14.77 -0.28 -14.03
CA PHE A 108 14.26 0.99 -14.55
C PHE A 108 15.30 1.80 -15.31
N HIS A 109 16.59 1.61 -15.03
CA HIS A 109 17.68 2.44 -15.52
C HIS A 109 17.41 3.94 -15.25
N LYS A 110 16.99 4.26 -14.02
CA LYS A 110 16.55 5.56 -13.58
C LYS A 110 17.28 6.00 -12.31
N ASP A 111 17.57 7.29 -12.25
CA ASP A 111 18.12 7.90 -11.04
C ASP A 111 17.03 8.15 -9.96
N ARG A 112 17.44 8.67 -8.80
CA ARG A 112 16.54 8.95 -7.67
C ARG A 112 15.45 9.96 -8.03
N GLU A 113 15.78 11.01 -8.78
CA GLU A 113 14.84 12.07 -9.17
C GLU A 113 13.76 11.53 -10.13
N GLU A 114 14.15 10.74 -11.10
CA GLU A 114 13.23 10.10 -12.04
C GLU A 114 12.29 9.11 -11.33
N ILE A 115 12.78 8.38 -10.33
CA ILE A 115 11.95 7.46 -9.52
C ILE A 115 11.00 8.24 -8.60
N LYS A 116 11.46 9.35 -8.01
CA LYS A 116 10.63 10.25 -7.21
C LYS A 116 9.51 10.88 -8.05
N GLU A 117 9.80 11.27 -9.28
CA GLU A 117 8.78 11.81 -10.19
C GLU A 117 7.67 10.79 -10.49
N ILE A 118 7.96 9.49 -10.57
CA ILE A 118 6.92 8.45 -10.73
C ILE A 118 5.92 8.50 -9.56
N ALA A 119 6.39 8.65 -8.32
CA ALA A 119 5.53 8.75 -7.15
C ALA A 119 4.70 10.03 -7.14
N ILE A 120 5.32 11.18 -7.48
CA ILE A 120 4.65 12.48 -7.59
C ILE A 120 3.55 12.43 -8.65
N VAL A 121 3.86 11.93 -9.83
CA VAL A 121 2.89 11.77 -10.93
C VAL A 121 1.77 10.81 -10.51
N GLY A 122 2.09 9.68 -9.87
CA GLY A 122 1.09 8.76 -9.34
C GLY A 122 0.14 9.43 -8.34
N THR A 123 0.66 10.24 -7.44
CA THR A 123 -0.15 11.00 -6.47
C THR A 123 -1.08 12.01 -7.16
N LYS A 124 -0.56 12.78 -8.13
CA LYS A 124 -1.36 13.73 -8.93
C LYS A 124 -2.45 13.03 -9.73
N LEU A 125 -2.19 11.83 -10.24
CA LEU A 125 -3.19 11.03 -10.95
C LEU A 125 -4.31 10.56 -10.00
N VAL A 126 -3.99 10.16 -8.77
CA VAL A 126 -5.03 9.86 -7.77
C VAL A 126 -5.89 11.09 -7.50
N GLN A 127 -5.28 12.27 -7.28
CA GLN A 127 -6.02 13.52 -7.10
C GLN A 127 -6.91 13.87 -8.30
N LYS A 128 -6.39 13.67 -9.53
CA LYS A 128 -7.16 13.88 -10.78
C LYS A 128 -8.41 13.01 -10.84
N TYR A 129 -8.28 11.71 -10.63
CA TYR A 129 -9.41 10.78 -10.72
C TYR A 129 -10.35 10.85 -9.51
N MET A 130 -9.84 11.26 -8.35
CA MET A 130 -10.64 11.51 -7.17
C MET A 130 -11.64 12.68 -7.37
N ALA A 131 -11.26 13.70 -8.15
CA ALA A 131 -12.12 14.86 -8.43
C ALA A 131 -13.42 14.49 -9.16
N ASP A 132 -13.41 13.39 -9.92
CA ASP A 132 -14.57 12.88 -10.68
C ASP A 132 -15.24 11.67 -9.99
N CYS A 133 -14.94 11.43 -8.71
CA CYS A 133 -15.40 10.27 -7.96
C CYS A 133 -16.13 10.69 -6.67
N ASP A 134 -17.30 10.10 -6.40
CA ASP A 134 -18.07 10.37 -5.17
C ASP A 134 -17.48 9.65 -3.93
N THR A 135 -16.52 8.77 -4.12
CA THR A 135 -15.84 8.02 -3.06
C THR A 135 -14.93 8.95 -2.25
N LYS A 136 -15.08 8.96 -0.93
CA LYS A 136 -14.09 9.62 -0.06
C LYS A 136 -12.79 8.81 -0.08
N ILE A 137 -11.72 9.38 -0.64
CA ILE A 137 -10.43 8.72 -0.80
C ILE A 137 -9.44 9.17 0.28
N ARG A 138 -8.75 8.21 0.89
CA ARG A 138 -7.50 8.39 1.61
C ARG A 138 -6.36 7.82 0.77
N LEU A 139 -5.21 8.47 0.78
CA LEU A 139 -4.03 7.99 0.06
C LEU A 139 -3.12 7.19 0.98
N GLU A 140 -2.69 6.03 0.51
CA GLU A 140 -1.55 5.29 1.06
C GLU A 140 -0.45 5.23 0.00
N TYR A 141 0.80 5.46 0.40
CA TYR A 141 1.97 5.34 -0.46
C TYR A 141 2.99 4.39 0.14
N SER A 142 3.53 3.49 -0.69
CA SER A 142 4.66 2.64 -0.35
C SER A 142 5.85 2.87 -1.27
N PRO A 143 7.03 3.25 -0.73
CA PRO A 143 8.30 3.06 -1.43
C PRO A 143 8.61 1.56 -1.42
N GLU A 144 8.21 0.86 -2.50
CA GLU A 144 8.31 -0.60 -2.54
C GLU A 144 9.75 -1.07 -2.34
N TRP A 145 9.89 -2.09 -1.47
CA TRP A 145 11.18 -2.60 -1.02
C TRP A 145 11.99 -1.55 -0.22
N PHE A 146 11.31 -0.92 0.75
CA PHE A 146 11.90 0.08 1.63
C PHE A 146 13.22 -0.39 2.28
N THR A 147 13.29 -1.65 2.74
CA THR A 147 14.50 -2.22 3.37
C THR A 147 15.72 -2.31 2.46
N GLY A 148 15.55 -2.18 1.15
CA GLY A 148 16.65 -2.11 0.16
C GLY A 148 16.85 -0.71 -0.43
N THR A 149 16.20 0.29 0.15
CA THR A 149 16.28 1.71 -0.26
C THR A 149 17.10 2.47 0.77
N GLU A 150 17.89 3.42 0.33
CA GLU A 150 18.63 4.31 1.23
C GLU A 150 17.65 5.18 2.02
N LEU A 151 17.86 5.31 3.34
CA LEU A 151 16.92 6.00 4.23
C LEU A 151 16.71 7.48 3.87
N ASP A 152 17.76 8.17 3.45
CA ASP A 152 17.68 9.55 2.97
C ASP A 152 16.79 9.69 1.75
N PHE A 153 16.90 8.75 0.80
CA PHE A 153 16.05 8.73 -0.38
C PHE A 153 14.61 8.28 -0.06
N ALA A 154 14.43 7.30 0.83
CA ALA A 154 13.10 6.92 1.29
C ALA A 154 12.36 8.09 1.96
N LEU A 155 13.07 8.87 2.79
CA LEU A 155 12.51 10.07 3.40
C LEU A 155 12.18 11.14 2.35
N ASP A 156 13.05 11.39 1.39
CA ASP A 156 12.86 12.38 0.34
C ASP A 156 11.62 12.07 -0.52
N ILE A 157 11.51 10.84 -1.03
CA ILE A 157 10.36 10.44 -1.86
C ILE A 157 9.04 10.43 -1.08
N CYS A 158 9.04 9.96 0.17
CA CYS A 158 7.84 9.99 1.01
C CYS A 158 7.41 11.42 1.34
N THR A 159 8.37 12.31 1.60
CA THR A 159 8.09 13.74 1.84
C THR A 159 7.52 14.40 0.58
N ALA A 160 8.07 14.12 -0.60
CA ALA A 160 7.55 14.63 -1.86
C ALA A 160 6.11 14.19 -2.13
N VAL A 161 5.76 12.94 -1.80
CA VAL A 161 4.39 12.42 -1.90
C VAL A 161 3.47 13.09 -0.87
N GLN A 162 3.90 13.22 0.39
CA GLN A 162 3.18 13.91 1.46
C GLN A 162 2.82 15.35 1.07
N GLU A 163 3.80 16.10 0.56
CA GLU A 163 3.63 17.49 0.11
C GLU A 163 2.71 17.57 -1.12
N THR A 164 2.90 16.68 -2.11
CA THR A 164 2.06 16.63 -3.32
C THR A 164 0.61 16.31 -2.97
N TRP A 165 0.36 15.40 -2.02
CA TRP A 165 -0.98 15.09 -1.53
C TRP A 165 -1.61 16.26 -0.78
N GLY A 166 -0.81 17.13 -0.18
CA GLY A 166 -1.26 18.20 0.70
C GLY A 166 -1.73 17.66 2.05
N ALA A 167 -0.99 16.69 2.60
CA ALA A 167 -1.36 16.05 3.86
C ALA A 167 -1.38 17.03 5.02
N THR A 168 -2.42 16.94 5.86
CA THR A 168 -2.59 17.71 7.10
C THR A 168 -2.97 16.78 8.23
N LYS A 169 -2.95 17.28 9.46
CA LYS A 169 -3.40 16.51 10.63
C LYS A 169 -4.86 16.03 10.49
N GLU A 170 -5.72 16.84 9.86
CA GLU A 170 -7.14 16.52 9.62
C GLU A 170 -7.35 15.60 8.43
N ASN A 171 -6.40 15.56 7.49
CA ASN A 171 -6.40 14.69 6.32
C ASN A 171 -5.02 14.04 6.15
N PRO A 172 -4.63 13.13 7.04
CA PRO A 172 -3.32 12.52 7.00
C PRO A 172 -3.16 11.57 5.81
N ILE A 173 -1.92 11.47 5.33
CA ILE A 173 -1.52 10.42 4.39
C ILE A 173 -1.05 9.18 5.16
N ILE A 174 -1.26 8.00 4.60
CA ILE A 174 -0.65 6.77 5.11
C ILE A 174 0.66 6.56 4.35
N ILE A 175 1.77 6.53 5.07
CA ILE A 175 3.08 6.14 4.52
C ILE A 175 3.38 4.74 5.04
N ASN A 176 3.39 3.77 4.13
CA ASN A 176 3.63 2.38 4.46
C ASN A 176 5.05 1.97 4.05
N LEU A 177 5.84 1.49 5.00
CA LEU A 177 7.25 1.13 4.81
C LEU A 177 7.43 -0.39 4.76
N PRO A 178 7.34 -1.01 3.56
CA PRO A 178 7.32 -2.47 3.48
C PRO A 178 8.71 -3.09 3.56
N SER A 179 8.85 -4.10 4.40
CA SER A 179 9.94 -5.08 4.30
C SER A 179 9.60 -6.09 3.20
N THR A 180 9.61 -5.65 1.94
CA THR A 180 9.25 -6.46 0.77
C THR A 180 10.12 -7.70 0.64
N VAL A 181 11.38 -7.58 1.05
CA VAL A 181 12.29 -8.69 1.31
C VAL A 181 12.85 -8.50 2.71
N GLU A 182 12.82 -9.55 3.51
CA GLU A 182 13.32 -9.58 4.88
C GLU A 182 14.86 -9.61 4.90
N MET A 183 15.49 -8.48 4.55
CA MET A 183 16.93 -8.34 4.35
C MET A 183 17.72 -8.23 5.65
N THR A 184 17.08 -7.74 6.71
CA THR A 184 17.74 -7.44 7.99
C THR A 184 17.07 -8.16 9.14
N THR A 185 17.66 -8.07 10.33
CA THR A 185 17.03 -8.54 11.57
C THR A 185 15.92 -7.59 12.03
N PRO A 186 14.95 -8.06 12.83
CA PRO A 186 13.81 -7.24 13.29
C PRO A 186 14.19 -5.93 13.98
N ASN A 187 15.26 -5.94 14.77
CA ASN A 187 15.76 -4.74 15.44
C ASN A 187 16.28 -3.69 14.44
N VAL A 188 17.00 -4.13 13.39
CA VAL A 188 17.48 -3.20 12.35
C VAL A 188 16.32 -2.59 11.56
N TYR A 189 15.29 -3.39 11.26
CA TYR A 189 14.07 -2.84 10.65
C TYR A 189 13.38 -1.81 11.57
N ALA A 190 13.29 -2.10 12.87
CA ALA A 190 12.74 -1.16 13.85
C ALA A 190 13.57 0.13 13.94
N ASP A 191 14.90 0.04 13.94
CA ASP A 191 15.80 1.20 13.91
C ASP A 191 15.55 2.07 12.64
N GLN A 192 15.29 1.45 11.50
CA GLN A 192 14.91 2.17 10.27
C GLN A 192 13.56 2.88 10.42
N ILE A 193 12.58 2.22 11.04
CA ILE A 193 11.26 2.83 11.31
C ILE A 193 11.38 3.99 12.29
N GLU A 194 12.14 3.85 13.37
CA GLU A 194 12.39 4.94 14.34
C GLU A 194 13.07 6.13 13.65
N TRP A 195 14.07 5.84 12.82
CA TRP A 195 14.74 6.89 12.06
C TRP A 195 13.75 7.64 11.16
N MET A 196 12.94 6.95 10.38
CA MET A 196 11.90 7.58 9.54
C MET A 196 10.91 8.37 10.39
N ASN A 197 10.41 7.78 11.48
CA ASN A 197 9.45 8.40 12.39
C ASN A 197 9.96 9.74 12.94
N THR A 198 11.25 9.83 13.28
CA THR A 198 11.86 11.02 13.87
C THR A 198 12.32 12.06 12.85
N HIS A 199 12.48 11.69 11.57
CA HIS A 199 12.95 12.60 10.51
C HIS A 199 11.82 13.16 9.62
N PHE A 200 10.62 12.59 9.66
CA PHE A 200 9.48 13.17 8.95
C PHE A 200 9.14 14.55 9.46
N LYS A 201 9.06 15.53 8.55
CA LYS A 201 8.47 16.84 8.84
C LYS A 201 6.94 16.70 8.91
N ASN A 202 6.30 17.50 9.79
CA ASN A 202 4.85 17.46 10.00
C ASN A 202 4.35 16.02 10.25
N ARG A 203 5.03 15.30 11.16
CA ARG A 203 4.76 13.89 11.48
C ARG A 203 3.29 13.62 11.82
N GLU A 204 2.59 14.61 12.40
CA GLU A 204 1.17 14.54 12.74
C GLU A 204 0.24 14.45 11.52
N SER A 205 0.74 14.73 10.32
CA SER A 205 0.00 14.55 9.04
C SER A 205 0.25 13.18 8.39
N ILE A 206 0.96 12.27 9.08
CA ILE A 206 1.30 10.94 8.58
C ILE A 206 0.75 9.88 9.52
N ILE A 207 0.11 8.87 8.96
CA ILE A 207 -0.12 7.57 9.61
C ILE A 207 1.00 6.66 9.14
N LEU A 208 1.96 6.36 10.01
CA LEU A 208 3.11 5.52 9.69
C LEU A 208 2.71 4.05 9.77
N SER A 209 2.65 3.40 8.63
CA SER A 209 2.26 2.00 8.48
C SER A 209 3.48 1.12 8.18
N VAL A 210 3.45 -0.11 8.64
CA VAL A 210 4.48 -1.11 8.36
C VAL A 210 3.88 -2.37 7.75
N HIS A 211 4.67 -3.03 6.90
CA HIS A 211 4.25 -4.25 6.19
C HIS A 211 5.44 -5.23 6.12
N PRO A 212 5.79 -5.93 7.20
CA PRO A 212 6.84 -6.94 7.19
C PRO A 212 6.40 -8.21 6.44
N HIS A 213 7.22 -8.67 5.47
CA HIS A 213 7.10 -10.00 4.93
C HIS A 213 7.75 -11.03 5.86
N ASN A 214 7.37 -12.30 5.70
CA ASN A 214 7.79 -13.40 6.58
C ASN A 214 8.73 -14.39 5.88
N ASP A 215 9.69 -13.89 5.08
CA ASP A 215 10.60 -14.72 4.30
C ASP A 215 11.49 -15.60 5.18
N ARG A 216 11.90 -15.09 6.34
CA ARG A 216 12.77 -15.72 7.33
C ARG A 216 12.05 -16.11 8.62
N GLY A 217 10.73 -15.91 8.68
CA GLY A 217 9.94 -16.23 9.87
C GLY A 217 9.96 -15.17 10.98
N CYS A 218 10.42 -13.94 10.70
CA CYS A 218 10.58 -12.89 11.72
C CYS A 218 9.55 -11.76 11.62
N ALA A 219 8.53 -11.86 10.76
CA ALA A 219 7.58 -10.77 10.54
C ALA A 219 6.87 -10.30 11.82
N VAL A 220 6.48 -11.21 12.71
CA VAL A 220 5.83 -10.86 13.99
C VAL A 220 6.77 -10.00 14.84
N ALA A 221 8.02 -10.44 15.03
CA ALA A 221 9.00 -9.68 15.82
C ALA A 221 9.31 -8.32 15.16
N SER A 222 9.41 -8.26 13.82
CA SER A 222 9.61 -7.01 13.09
C SER A 222 8.44 -6.05 13.30
N THR A 223 7.20 -6.55 13.29
CA THR A 223 5.99 -5.76 13.51
C THR A 223 5.95 -5.21 14.95
N GLU A 224 6.16 -6.07 15.95
CA GLU A 224 6.13 -5.66 17.36
C GLU A 224 7.19 -4.58 17.66
N LEU A 225 8.42 -4.78 17.18
CA LEU A 225 9.49 -3.81 17.38
C LEU A 225 9.24 -2.50 16.59
N ALA A 226 8.66 -2.57 15.38
CA ALA A 226 8.32 -1.39 14.60
C ALA A 226 7.21 -0.55 15.28
N LEU A 227 6.23 -1.19 15.93
CA LEU A 227 5.24 -0.48 16.75
C LEU A 227 5.91 0.25 17.93
N LEU A 228 6.85 -0.39 18.61
CA LEU A 228 7.63 0.26 19.68
C LEU A 228 8.50 1.42 19.15
N ALA A 229 8.93 1.35 17.89
CA ALA A 229 9.70 2.38 17.18
C ALA A 229 8.84 3.55 16.65
N GLY A 230 7.52 3.50 16.85
CA GLY A 230 6.60 4.61 16.55
C GLY A 230 5.75 4.43 15.31
N ALA A 231 5.59 3.20 14.78
CA ALA A 231 4.58 2.93 13.77
C ALA A 231 3.17 3.03 14.37
N ASP A 232 2.23 3.57 13.60
CA ASP A 232 0.83 3.79 14.01
C ASP A 232 -0.09 2.66 13.51
N ARG A 233 0.33 1.92 12.48
CA ARG A 233 -0.51 0.94 11.75
C ARG A 233 0.32 -0.25 11.27
N VAL A 234 -0.28 -1.41 11.21
CA VAL A 234 0.30 -2.66 10.69
C VAL A 234 -0.62 -3.31 9.69
#